data_c72bb378f146ca976408be0502e50bd8
#
_entry.id   c72bb378f146ca976408be0502e50bd8
#
_cell.length_a   1.000
_cell.length_b   1.000
_cell.length_c   1.000
_cell.angle_alpha   90.00
_cell.angle_beta   90.00
_cell.angle_gamma   90.00
#
_symmetry.space_group_name_H-M   'P 1'
#
loop_
_entity.id
_entity.type
_entity.pdbx_description
1 polymer ?
#
loop_
_entity_poly.entity_id
_entity_poly.type
_entity_poly.pdbx_seq_one_letter_code
_entity_poly.pdbx_strand_id
1 'polypeptide(L)'
;VKASDGTVYEWKIIIRDWSDGEPEASDECELYGVTLKEVRPYTVELEAEPLTIDYDNRTITLNLTKDDNGYPLSVAVDYQLSDYARIATQNGGRDPLVFDSPEAVNEVEVVSESGKNSEMWTFRLRPPLKETGTDVTSFRIVSFSESGFSAELVGIDTDNAVVTVNFLQTGRFPVTMNIRMGLSYKATSTITDQY
;
A
#
# COMPACT_ATOMS: atom_id res chain seq x y z
N VAL A 1 35.32 7.96 -2.19
CA VAL A 1 35.00 6.51 -2.25
C VAL A 1 34.44 6.21 -3.62
N LYS A 2 34.89 5.12 -4.26
CA LYS A 2 34.41 4.69 -5.57
C LYS A 2 33.66 3.37 -5.41
N ALA A 3 32.40 3.35 -5.87
CA ALA A 3 31.60 2.14 -5.89
C ALA A 3 32.00 1.19 -7.03
N SER A 4 31.57 -0.08 -6.98
CA SER A 4 31.89 -1.09 -8.00
C SER A 4 31.29 -0.79 -9.39
N ASP A 5 30.22 0.01 -9.45
CA ASP A 5 29.59 0.49 -10.68
C ASP A 5 30.30 1.71 -11.31
N GLY A 6 31.36 2.20 -10.66
CA GLY A 6 32.12 3.36 -11.09
C GLY A 6 31.66 4.69 -10.51
N THR A 7 30.57 4.73 -9.77
CA THR A 7 30.07 5.95 -9.11
C THR A 7 31.09 6.44 -8.09
N VAL A 8 31.42 7.74 -8.13
CA VAL A 8 32.38 8.38 -7.23
C VAL A 8 31.64 9.31 -6.29
N TYR A 9 31.79 9.10 -4.99
CA TYR A 9 31.32 10.00 -3.95
C TYR A 9 32.51 10.72 -3.32
N GLU A 10 32.43 12.03 -3.25
CA GLU A 10 33.38 12.84 -2.49
C GLU A 10 32.87 13.00 -1.05
N TRP A 11 33.67 12.53 -0.11
CA TRP A 11 33.39 12.69 1.31
C TRP A 11 34.24 13.84 1.84
N LYS A 12 33.60 14.82 2.43
CA LYS A 12 34.27 15.88 3.16
C LYS A 12 34.42 15.48 4.61
N ILE A 13 35.66 15.25 5.05
CA ILE A 13 35.97 15.05 6.47
C ILE A 13 36.25 16.43 7.06
N ILE A 14 35.41 16.85 8.01
CA ILE A 14 35.61 18.09 8.76
C ILE A 14 36.21 17.70 10.10
N ILE A 15 37.46 18.11 10.34
CA ILE A 15 38.10 17.95 11.64
C ILE A 15 37.91 19.29 12.36
N ARG A 16 37.16 19.27 13.45
CA ARG A 16 36.99 20.45 14.32
C ARG A 16 38.05 20.42 15.40
N ASP A 17 38.70 21.56 15.62
CA ASP A 17 39.62 21.72 16.72
C ASP A 17 38.82 21.96 18.01
N TRP A 18 38.97 21.04 18.98
CA TRP A 18 38.28 21.14 20.27
C TRP A 18 38.80 22.29 21.15
N SER A 19 39.88 22.97 20.74
CA SER A 19 40.48 24.08 21.48
C SER A 19 39.69 25.39 21.41
N ASP A 20 38.73 25.49 20.45
CA ASP A 20 37.98 26.71 20.19
C ASP A 20 36.63 26.83 20.93
N GLY A 21 36.39 25.96 21.92
CA GLY A 21 35.14 25.88 22.68
C GLY A 21 34.24 24.70 22.24
N GLU A 22 33.16 24.44 22.96
CA GLU A 22 32.20 23.43 22.57
C GLU A 22 31.65 23.79 21.19
N PRO A 23 31.62 22.82 20.24
CA PRO A 23 31.04 23.07 18.93
C PRO A 23 29.59 23.55 19.11
N GLU A 24 29.22 24.62 18.43
CA GLU A 24 27.82 25.05 18.43
C GLU A 24 26.93 23.89 17.95
N ALA A 25 25.84 23.64 18.65
CA ALA A 25 24.88 22.62 18.33
C ALA A 25 24.31 22.84 16.90
N SER A 26 24.20 21.77 16.13
CA SER A 26 23.75 21.83 14.74
C SER A 26 22.31 22.31 14.66
N ASP A 27 22.02 23.19 13.69
CA ASP A 27 20.68 23.63 13.35
C ASP A 27 20.01 22.75 12.26
N GLU A 28 20.72 21.70 11.77
CA GLU A 28 20.19 20.75 10.78
C GLU A 28 19.17 19.80 11.41
N CYS A 29 18.02 19.61 10.74
CA CYS A 29 16.92 18.74 11.19
C CYS A 29 16.33 17.90 10.05
N GLU A 30 17.17 17.40 9.17
CA GLU A 30 16.73 16.66 7.98
C GLU A 30 16.47 15.19 8.28
N LEU A 31 15.45 14.63 7.61
CA LEU A 31 15.17 13.22 7.54
C LEU A 31 15.68 12.69 6.20
N TYR A 32 16.70 11.83 6.22
CA TYR A 32 17.31 11.23 5.03
C TYR A 32 16.63 9.94 4.60
N GLY A 33 15.95 9.26 5.52
CA GLY A 33 15.29 8.01 5.20
C GLY A 33 14.55 7.39 6.37
N VAL A 34 13.73 6.41 6.04
CA VAL A 34 12.97 5.61 7.01
C VAL A 34 13.06 4.14 6.60
N THR A 35 13.33 3.28 7.58
CA THR A 35 13.34 1.83 7.38
C THR A 35 12.25 1.18 8.22
N LEU A 36 11.43 0.36 7.58
CA LEU A 36 10.39 -0.41 8.26
C LEU A 36 11.01 -1.53 9.09
N LYS A 37 10.69 -1.59 10.38
CA LYS A 37 11.09 -2.66 11.29
C LYS A 37 10.01 -3.73 11.45
N GLU A 38 8.81 -3.30 11.75
CA GLU A 38 7.72 -4.20 12.10
C GLU A 38 6.37 -3.57 11.77
N VAL A 39 5.44 -4.40 11.31
CA VAL A 39 4.01 -4.04 11.19
C VAL A 39 3.19 -5.09 11.90
N ARG A 40 2.22 -4.66 12.70
CA ARG A 40 1.27 -5.53 13.38
C ARG A 40 -0.17 -5.10 13.08
N PRO A 41 -1.11 -6.05 12.99
CA PRO A 41 -0.91 -7.49 13.10
C PRO A 41 -0.05 -8.06 11.96
N TYR A 42 0.62 -9.18 12.17
CA TYR A 42 1.48 -9.83 11.15
C TYR A 42 0.73 -10.35 9.92
N THR A 43 -0.59 -10.26 9.92
CA THR A 43 -1.45 -10.59 8.77
C THR A 43 -1.51 -9.47 7.73
N VAL A 44 -0.92 -8.31 8.05
CA VAL A 44 -0.82 -7.18 7.11
C VAL A 44 0.08 -7.57 5.95
N GLU A 45 -0.42 -7.38 4.74
CA GLU A 45 0.33 -7.61 3.51
C GLU A 45 0.77 -6.27 2.91
N LEU A 46 2.06 -6.16 2.62
CA LEU A 46 2.69 -4.95 2.11
C LEU A 46 3.10 -5.13 0.64
N GLU A 47 3.21 -4.05 -0.10
CA GLU A 47 3.80 -4.04 -1.44
C GLU A 47 5.31 -4.38 -1.36
N ALA A 48 5.91 -4.71 -2.51
CA ALA A 48 7.35 -5.00 -2.62
C ALA A 48 8.21 -3.81 -2.16
N GLU A 49 7.73 -2.60 -2.42
CA GLU A 49 8.26 -1.34 -1.88
C GLU A 49 7.30 -0.82 -0.81
N PRO A 50 7.48 -1.25 0.44
CA PRO A 50 6.48 -0.99 1.48
C PRO A 50 6.41 0.48 1.91
N LEU A 51 7.48 1.25 1.71
CA LEU A 51 7.54 2.67 2.05
C LEU A 51 7.84 3.52 0.84
N THR A 52 7.10 4.62 0.69
CA THR A 52 7.39 5.68 -0.27
C THR A 52 7.61 6.98 0.49
N ILE A 53 8.71 7.69 0.22
CA ILE A 53 9.06 8.97 0.85
C ILE A 53 8.95 10.07 -0.18
N ASP A 54 8.14 11.07 0.12
CA ASP A 54 8.00 12.31 -0.62
C ASP A 54 8.65 13.43 0.22
N TYR A 55 9.87 13.78 -0.16
CA TYR A 55 10.67 14.78 0.55
C TYR A 55 10.12 16.19 0.38
N ASP A 56 9.55 16.50 -0.78
CA ASP A 56 9.01 17.84 -1.08
C ASP A 56 7.78 18.14 -0.21
N ASN A 57 6.94 17.15 0.03
CA ASN A 57 5.74 17.28 0.85
C ASN A 57 5.91 16.72 2.27
N ARG A 58 7.11 16.27 2.64
CA ARG A 58 7.43 15.63 3.93
C ARG A 58 6.44 14.56 4.32
N THR A 59 6.15 13.65 3.39
CA THR A 59 5.17 12.60 3.58
C THR A 59 5.80 11.23 3.41
N ILE A 60 5.52 10.34 4.34
CA ILE A 60 5.93 8.95 4.29
C ILE A 60 4.67 8.10 4.19
N THR A 61 4.62 7.26 3.16
CA THR A 61 3.45 6.45 2.86
C THR A 61 3.78 4.97 3.01
N LEU A 62 3.02 4.26 3.84
CA LEU A 62 3.06 2.79 3.94
C LEU A 62 2.09 2.20 2.91
N ASN A 63 2.63 1.40 1.99
CA ASN A 63 1.91 0.83 0.86
C ASN A 63 1.37 -0.55 1.21
N LEU A 64 0.04 -0.69 1.26
CA LEU A 64 -0.67 -1.91 1.61
C LEU A 64 -1.19 -2.61 0.36
N THR A 65 -1.15 -3.95 0.34
CA THR A 65 -1.75 -4.75 -0.74
C THR A 65 -3.22 -5.07 -0.49
N LYS A 66 -3.72 -4.86 0.74
CA LYS A 66 -5.12 -5.07 1.12
C LYS A 66 -5.64 -3.88 1.92
N ASP A 67 -6.94 -3.65 1.87
CA ASP A 67 -7.62 -2.60 2.64
C ASP A 67 -8.31 -3.11 3.91
N ASP A 68 -8.42 -4.43 4.09
CA ASP A 68 -9.06 -5.11 5.23
C ASP A 68 -8.03 -5.71 6.23
N ASN A 69 -6.95 -5.00 6.47
CA ASN A 69 -5.82 -5.49 7.27
C ASN A 69 -6.11 -5.67 8.77
N GLY A 70 -7.28 -5.29 9.23
CA GLY A 70 -7.63 -5.31 10.66
C GLY A 70 -6.92 -4.19 11.43
N TYR A 71 -7.66 -3.13 11.71
CA TYR A 71 -7.17 -1.99 12.49
C TYR A 71 -7.36 -2.23 14.00
N PRO A 72 -6.52 -1.63 14.86
CA PRO A 72 -5.43 -0.69 14.55
C PRO A 72 -4.18 -1.39 13.97
N LEU A 73 -3.47 -0.69 13.06
CA LEU A 73 -2.13 -1.08 12.64
C LEU A 73 -1.09 -0.40 13.52
N SER A 74 -0.09 -1.17 13.95
CA SER A 74 1.07 -0.67 14.71
C SER A 74 2.30 -0.82 13.83
N VAL A 75 2.98 0.29 13.53
CA VAL A 75 4.10 0.36 12.59
C VAL A 75 5.35 0.88 13.29
N ALA A 76 6.35 0.03 13.44
CA ALA A 76 7.65 0.43 13.98
C ALA A 76 8.63 0.71 12.83
N VAL A 77 9.35 1.82 12.94
CA VAL A 77 10.32 2.28 11.95
C VAL A 77 11.63 2.73 12.61
N ASP A 78 12.70 2.75 11.81
CA ASP A 78 13.95 3.43 12.14
C ASP A 78 14.09 4.66 11.25
N TYR A 79 14.52 5.77 11.85
CA TYR A 79 14.75 7.03 11.18
C TYR A 79 16.24 7.23 10.91
N GLN A 80 16.58 7.71 9.71
CA GLN A 80 17.90 8.18 9.34
C GLN A 80 17.84 9.71 9.31
N LEU A 81 18.44 10.32 10.30
CA LEU A 81 18.37 11.77 10.52
C LEU A 81 19.75 12.42 10.28
N SER A 82 19.78 13.74 10.11
CA SER A 82 21.00 14.54 10.20
C SER A 82 21.68 14.35 11.56
N ASP A 83 22.98 14.61 11.59
CA ASP A 83 23.80 14.39 12.78
C ASP A 83 23.19 15.10 14.01
N TYR A 84 23.01 14.33 15.08
CA TYR A 84 22.44 14.78 16.37
C TYR A 84 20.98 15.28 16.34
N ALA A 85 20.32 15.30 15.18
CA ALA A 85 18.89 15.52 15.13
C ALA A 85 18.12 14.37 15.81
N ARG A 86 16.93 14.65 16.31
CA ARG A 86 16.13 13.69 17.06
C ARG A 86 14.66 13.80 16.72
N ILE A 87 13.93 12.72 16.98
CA ILE A 87 12.46 12.74 16.94
C ILE A 87 11.93 13.32 18.25
N ALA A 88 11.07 14.35 18.15
CA ALA A 88 10.47 15.05 19.28
C ALA A 88 9.26 14.31 19.87
N THR A 89 9.43 13.01 20.21
CA THR A 89 8.42 12.20 20.89
C THR A 89 8.96 11.77 22.25
N GLN A 90 8.09 11.33 23.15
CA GLN A 90 8.48 10.89 24.50
C GLN A 90 9.57 9.81 24.48
N ASN A 91 9.65 9.02 23.44
CA ASN A 91 10.60 7.89 23.34
C ASN A 91 11.59 8.04 22.17
N GLY A 92 11.78 9.29 21.65
CA GLY A 92 12.71 9.57 20.56
C GLY A 92 12.38 8.79 19.27
N GLY A 93 11.09 8.58 18.97
CA GLY A 93 10.63 7.87 17.80
C GLY A 93 10.74 6.33 17.88
N ARG A 94 10.94 5.78 19.08
CA ARG A 94 10.99 4.32 19.30
C ARG A 94 9.62 3.69 19.45
N ASP A 95 8.62 4.49 19.83
CA ASP A 95 7.26 4.00 19.92
C ASP A 95 6.67 3.78 18.53
N PRO A 96 5.90 2.71 18.34
CA PRO A 96 5.29 2.44 17.05
C PRO A 96 4.21 3.49 16.73
N LEU A 97 4.11 3.83 15.46
CA LEU A 97 3.01 4.63 14.92
C LEU A 97 1.74 3.78 14.91
N VAL A 98 0.63 4.32 15.37
CA VAL A 98 -0.64 3.61 15.44
C VAL A 98 -1.64 4.23 14.47
N PHE A 99 -2.21 3.40 13.61
CA PHE A 99 -3.22 3.79 12.63
C PHE A 99 -4.53 3.07 12.98
N ASP A 100 -5.51 3.80 13.48
CA ASP A 100 -6.80 3.25 13.89
C ASP A 100 -7.76 3.03 12.71
N SER A 101 -7.47 3.62 11.55
CA SER A 101 -8.23 3.49 10.32
C SER A 101 -7.33 3.66 9.08
N PRO A 102 -7.81 3.33 7.86
CA PRO A 102 -7.07 3.57 6.62
C PRO A 102 -6.75 5.04 6.36
N GLU A 103 -7.55 5.96 6.87
CA GLU A 103 -7.42 7.40 6.71
C GLU A 103 -6.59 8.05 7.83
N ALA A 104 -6.23 7.27 8.86
CA ALA A 104 -5.44 7.78 9.97
C ALA A 104 -4.08 8.28 9.49
N VAL A 105 -3.63 9.37 10.11
CA VAL A 105 -2.31 9.95 9.89
C VAL A 105 -1.58 10.07 11.21
N ASN A 106 -0.27 9.94 11.17
CA ASN A 106 0.61 10.20 12.30
C ASN A 106 1.59 11.31 11.93
N GLU A 107 1.84 12.22 12.84
CA GLU A 107 2.81 13.29 12.65
C GLU A 107 4.05 13.01 13.50
N VAL A 108 5.21 13.24 12.92
CA VAL A 108 6.50 13.03 13.56
C VAL A 108 7.34 14.29 13.35
N GLU A 109 7.75 14.91 14.44
CA GLU A 109 8.59 16.08 14.41
C GLU A 109 10.07 15.69 14.54
N VAL A 110 10.87 16.11 13.55
CA VAL A 110 12.33 16.03 13.58
C VAL A 110 12.85 17.35 14.10
N VAL A 111 13.66 17.33 15.15
CA VAL A 111 14.21 18.53 15.79
C VAL A 111 15.72 18.50 15.71
N SER A 112 16.34 19.63 15.35
CA SER A 112 17.78 19.82 15.32
C SER A 112 18.41 19.62 16.70
N GLU A 113 19.73 19.39 16.73
CA GLU A 113 20.50 19.32 17.99
C GLU A 113 20.30 20.58 18.85
N SER A 114 20.38 21.76 18.23
CA SER A 114 20.21 23.05 18.90
C SER A 114 18.78 23.29 19.42
N GLY A 115 17.80 22.58 18.87
CA GLY A 115 16.38 22.79 19.13
C GLY A 115 15.80 24.04 18.48
N LYS A 116 16.55 24.76 17.64
CA LYS A 116 16.07 25.99 16.98
C LYS A 116 15.22 25.71 15.76
N ASN A 117 15.52 24.59 15.06
CA ASN A 117 14.82 24.20 13.85
C ASN A 117 14.09 22.87 14.06
N SER A 118 12.92 22.76 13.46
CA SER A 118 12.18 21.50 13.41
C SER A 118 11.44 21.33 12.08
N GLU A 119 11.22 20.09 11.69
CA GLU A 119 10.43 19.70 10.52
C GLU A 119 9.38 18.70 10.90
N MET A 120 8.14 18.94 10.43
CA MET A 120 7.03 18.02 10.62
C MET A 120 6.89 17.08 9.44
N TRP A 121 6.87 15.79 9.71
CA TRP A 121 6.66 14.72 8.74
C TRP A 121 5.34 14.03 8.99
N THR A 122 4.59 13.73 7.92
CA THR A 122 3.30 13.05 7.99
C THR A 122 3.44 11.61 7.51
N PHE A 123 3.08 10.65 8.37
CA PHE A 123 2.94 9.25 8.01
C PHE A 123 1.49 8.94 7.70
N ARG A 124 1.26 8.25 6.57
CA ARG A 124 -0.07 7.82 6.15
C ARG A 124 -0.05 6.42 5.56
N LEU A 125 -1.20 5.81 5.50
CA LEU A 125 -1.40 4.55 4.80
C LEU A 125 -1.85 4.84 3.36
N ARG A 126 -1.41 3.99 2.43
CA ARG A 126 -1.98 3.89 1.10
C ARG A 126 -2.56 2.49 0.96
N PRO A 127 -3.87 2.35 1.12
CA PRO A 127 -4.54 1.11 0.76
C PRO A 127 -4.39 0.89 -0.75
N PRO A 128 -4.51 -0.35 -1.22
CA PRO A 128 -4.50 -0.62 -2.64
C PRO A 128 -5.59 0.21 -3.31
N LEU A 129 -5.34 0.61 -4.53
CA LEU A 129 -6.36 1.27 -5.34
C LEU A 129 -7.59 0.36 -5.34
N LYS A 130 -8.73 0.88 -4.90
CA LYS A 130 -10.00 0.18 -5.05
C LYS A 130 -10.19 0.01 -6.54
N GLU A 131 -10.10 -1.22 -7.01
CA GLU A 131 -10.55 -1.51 -8.35
C GLU A 131 -12.05 -1.21 -8.37
N THR A 132 -12.42 -0.18 -9.08
CA THR A 132 -13.83 0.18 -9.30
C THR A 132 -14.46 -0.66 -10.41
N GLY A 133 -13.71 -1.65 -10.92
CA GLY A 133 -14.17 -2.55 -11.96
C GLY A 133 -15.39 -3.34 -11.50
N THR A 134 -16.44 -3.29 -12.30
CA THR A 134 -17.65 -4.09 -12.14
C THR A 134 -17.72 -5.20 -13.17
N ASP A 135 -16.60 -5.54 -13.78
CA ASP A 135 -16.52 -6.41 -14.94
C ASP A 135 -16.62 -7.89 -14.58
N VAL A 136 -17.24 -8.63 -15.48
CA VAL A 136 -17.11 -10.09 -15.52
C VAL A 136 -15.80 -10.41 -16.22
N THR A 137 -14.79 -10.88 -15.47
CA THR A 137 -13.46 -11.18 -15.99
C THR A 137 -13.36 -12.57 -16.61
N SER A 138 -14.25 -13.48 -16.22
CA SER A 138 -14.40 -14.78 -16.82
C SER A 138 -15.81 -15.33 -16.64
N PHE A 139 -16.24 -16.19 -17.57
CA PHE A 139 -17.53 -16.83 -17.50
C PHE A 139 -17.40 -18.29 -17.97
N ARG A 140 -17.94 -19.22 -17.21
CA ARG A 140 -17.93 -20.63 -17.54
C ARG A 140 -19.26 -21.28 -17.17
N ILE A 141 -19.83 -22.03 -18.11
CA ILE A 141 -20.95 -22.91 -17.86
C ILE A 141 -20.41 -24.22 -17.28
N VAL A 142 -20.93 -24.60 -16.12
CA VAL A 142 -20.46 -25.79 -15.38
C VAL A 142 -21.31 -26.99 -15.73
N SER A 143 -22.65 -26.86 -15.68
CA SER A 143 -23.60 -27.94 -15.94
C SER A 143 -25.01 -27.42 -16.16
N PHE A 144 -25.86 -28.31 -16.69
CA PHE A 144 -27.31 -28.13 -16.77
C PHE A 144 -28.00 -29.14 -15.87
N SER A 145 -29.20 -28.81 -15.38
CA SER A 145 -30.01 -29.76 -14.58
C SER A 145 -30.57 -30.92 -15.40
N GLU A 146 -30.71 -30.72 -16.69
CA GLU A 146 -31.30 -31.71 -17.63
C GLU A 146 -30.31 -32.08 -18.72
N SER A 147 -30.43 -33.29 -19.24
CA SER A 147 -29.68 -33.78 -20.41
C SER A 147 -30.22 -33.16 -21.70
N GLY A 148 -29.38 -33.08 -22.72
CA GLY A 148 -29.75 -32.53 -24.03
C GLY A 148 -29.61 -31.00 -24.14
N PHE A 149 -28.95 -30.37 -23.19
CA PHE A 149 -28.59 -28.98 -23.26
C PHE A 149 -27.08 -28.84 -23.33
N SER A 150 -26.62 -27.91 -24.15
CA SER A 150 -25.25 -27.45 -24.18
C SER A 150 -25.24 -25.93 -24.49
N ALA A 151 -24.22 -25.25 -24.08
CA ALA A 151 -24.05 -23.87 -24.40
C ALA A 151 -22.56 -23.56 -24.58
N GLU A 152 -22.28 -22.60 -25.43
CA GLU A 152 -20.94 -22.12 -25.74
C GLU A 152 -20.87 -20.63 -25.46
N LEU A 153 -19.83 -20.20 -24.74
CA LEU A 153 -19.54 -18.79 -24.54
C LEU A 153 -19.08 -18.17 -25.87
N VAL A 154 -19.80 -17.17 -26.35
CA VAL A 154 -19.44 -16.42 -27.56
C VAL A 154 -18.48 -15.30 -27.21
N GLY A 155 -18.74 -14.57 -26.12
CA GLY A 155 -17.91 -13.49 -25.67
C GLY A 155 -18.41 -12.79 -24.42
N ILE A 156 -17.53 -11.97 -23.87
CA ILE A 156 -17.81 -11.05 -22.77
C ILE A 156 -17.50 -9.64 -23.30
N ASP A 157 -18.55 -8.81 -23.34
CA ASP A 157 -18.46 -7.40 -23.70
C ASP A 157 -18.52 -6.58 -22.42
N THR A 158 -17.37 -6.14 -21.94
CA THR A 158 -17.25 -5.37 -20.70
C THR A 158 -17.80 -3.95 -20.85
N ASP A 159 -17.72 -3.37 -22.05
CA ASP A 159 -18.17 -1.99 -22.30
C ASP A 159 -19.69 -1.87 -22.21
N ASN A 160 -20.41 -2.92 -22.65
CA ASN A 160 -21.87 -2.97 -22.61
C ASN A 160 -22.41 -3.86 -21.48
N ALA A 161 -21.54 -4.44 -20.65
CA ALA A 161 -21.89 -5.35 -19.56
C ALA A 161 -22.71 -6.57 -20.02
N VAL A 162 -22.34 -7.17 -21.16
CA VAL A 162 -23.06 -8.27 -21.78
C VAL A 162 -22.18 -9.53 -21.86
N VAL A 163 -22.73 -10.66 -21.40
CA VAL A 163 -22.17 -11.99 -21.66
C VAL A 163 -23.07 -12.69 -22.68
N THR A 164 -22.51 -13.03 -23.83
CA THR A 164 -23.24 -13.68 -24.90
C THR A 164 -22.92 -15.18 -24.91
N VAL A 165 -23.97 -16.00 -24.87
CA VAL A 165 -23.90 -17.45 -24.85
C VAL A 165 -24.77 -17.99 -25.98
N ASN A 166 -24.20 -18.86 -26.83
CA ASN A 166 -24.95 -19.66 -27.78
C ASN A 166 -25.52 -20.89 -27.07
N PHE A 167 -26.81 -21.04 -27.11
CA PHE A 167 -27.54 -22.11 -26.46
C PHE A 167 -27.98 -23.17 -27.48
N LEU A 168 -27.50 -24.37 -27.33
CA LEU A 168 -27.90 -25.51 -28.16
C LEU A 168 -28.90 -26.37 -27.37
N GLN A 169 -30.10 -26.49 -27.87
CA GLN A 169 -31.20 -27.17 -27.19
C GLN A 169 -31.65 -28.40 -27.95
N THR A 170 -31.64 -29.54 -27.26
CA THR A 170 -32.33 -30.74 -27.68
C THR A 170 -33.30 -31.27 -26.60
N GLY A 171 -33.29 -30.66 -25.42
CA GLY A 171 -34.09 -30.97 -24.24
C GLY A 171 -35.37 -30.12 -24.11
N ARG A 172 -36.09 -30.30 -23.00
CA ARG A 172 -37.32 -29.58 -22.67
C ARG A 172 -37.05 -28.54 -21.55
N PHE A 173 -37.71 -27.41 -21.64
CA PHE A 173 -37.74 -26.43 -20.55
C PHE A 173 -38.75 -26.80 -19.45
N PRO A 174 -38.56 -26.32 -18.19
CA PRO A 174 -37.47 -25.46 -17.72
C PRO A 174 -36.14 -26.21 -17.48
N VAL A 175 -35.03 -25.49 -17.59
CA VAL A 175 -33.68 -26.02 -17.30
C VAL A 175 -32.93 -25.02 -16.42
N THR A 176 -32.18 -25.53 -15.43
CA THR A 176 -31.27 -24.74 -14.61
C THR A 176 -29.87 -24.85 -15.15
N MET A 177 -29.21 -23.73 -15.35
CA MET A 177 -27.82 -23.65 -15.76
C MET A 177 -26.96 -23.24 -14.57
N ASN A 178 -25.94 -24.04 -14.23
CA ASN A 178 -24.94 -23.68 -13.25
C ASN A 178 -23.78 -22.99 -13.94
N ILE A 179 -23.46 -21.79 -13.48
CA ILE A 179 -22.38 -20.98 -14.02
C ILE A 179 -21.32 -20.68 -12.95
N ARG A 180 -20.11 -20.41 -13.41
CA ARG A 180 -19.05 -19.81 -12.60
C ARG A 180 -18.58 -18.55 -13.29
N MET A 181 -18.59 -17.45 -12.56
CA MET A 181 -18.09 -16.17 -13.02
C MET A 181 -16.86 -15.74 -12.21
N GLY A 182 -15.85 -15.22 -12.88
CA GLY A 182 -14.85 -14.37 -12.25
C GLY A 182 -15.31 -12.93 -12.35
N LEU A 183 -15.15 -12.18 -11.29
CA LEU A 183 -15.49 -10.77 -11.21
C LEU A 183 -14.23 -9.95 -10.94
N SER A 184 -14.28 -8.67 -11.23
CA SER A 184 -13.27 -7.73 -10.77
C SER A 184 -13.09 -7.84 -9.26
N TYR A 185 -11.91 -7.49 -8.76
CA TYR A 185 -11.57 -7.65 -7.36
C TYR A 185 -12.61 -6.99 -6.43
N LYS A 186 -13.09 -7.76 -5.44
CA LYS A 186 -14.17 -7.36 -4.52
C LYS A 186 -15.53 -7.02 -5.14
N ALA A 187 -15.73 -7.21 -6.43
CA ALA A 187 -17.05 -7.10 -7.01
C ALA A 187 -17.94 -8.27 -6.54
N THR A 188 -19.22 -7.99 -6.34
CA THR A 188 -20.25 -8.99 -6.03
C THR A 188 -21.30 -9.01 -7.12
N SER A 189 -21.89 -10.18 -7.39
CA SER A 189 -22.98 -10.31 -8.34
C SER A 189 -24.27 -10.71 -7.66
N THR A 190 -25.38 -10.16 -8.13
CA THR A 190 -26.72 -10.65 -7.82
C THR A 190 -27.33 -11.14 -9.12
N ILE A 191 -27.75 -12.39 -9.16
CA ILE A 191 -28.47 -12.95 -10.31
C ILE A 191 -29.95 -12.85 -10.01
N THR A 192 -30.66 -12.10 -10.84
CA THR A 192 -32.13 -12.04 -10.80
C THR A 192 -32.68 -12.86 -11.97
N ASP A 193 -33.46 -13.89 -11.66
CA ASP A 193 -34.20 -14.64 -12.69
C ASP A 193 -35.20 -13.72 -13.37
N GLN A 194 -35.05 -13.57 -14.68
CA GLN A 194 -36.09 -12.94 -15.52
C GLN A 194 -36.75 -14.05 -16.34
N TYR A 195 -38.01 -14.27 -16.12
CA TYR A 195 -38.84 -15.16 -16.90
C TYR A 195 -39.42 -14.48 -18.13
#